data_33cb10205fde80a0b56e053cc1751824
#
_entry.id   33cb10205fde80a0b56e053cc1751824
#
_cell.length_a   1.000
_cell.length_b   1.000
_cell.length_c   1.000
_cell.angle_alpha   90.00
_cell.angle_beta   90.00
_cell.angle_gamma   90.00
#
_symmetry.space_group_name_H-M   'P 1'
#
loop_
_entity.id
_entity.type
_entity.pdbx_description
1 polymer ?
#
loop_
_entity_poly.entity_id
_entity_poly.type
_entity_poly.pdbx_seq_one_letter_code
_entity_poly.pdbx_strand_id
1 'polypeptide(L)'
;QKVAGTDASFTVDGISLTRSSNEIDDLFSGYTVNLLSSTSVGGTDTPANLVGSVDTVSATSNLQSFVDAVNTAKKLLNEKTFRGSSTESAGDLSDDPVVKNVKDRLNTLSSEALAGFGTTSKYLSNLGIRTERDGSLTLNTTILENELKNNPGSLDAIFNSMYSSSSSLLTVSGGTSSKPVSGSYTFAMTAFVSGAFTGLATNDNSPEVTASNNTIQVTVDGTQSGSVSIPAAHYTSEAALATAIQTAINADSTLSAAGKSVVVTHSNGSYSITSGSIGSSSSIVLNAIGSNLDGFLKMSGTADPDSIATTQSGTASSALTLNGSSISSGSFTDNAGKRLSITSSSGDESTYSFTVVGTDLSGNAQTEVITGPTANATVFGSKTFKTITSITPSSNSAGSITVGTTGAGITTTGVTGSATLNSVAMASDATNKSFTITSGDAAGLKVKYSGLGSNATVFYGQSLVEKLTTFLTSVLDKSTGQLSTRETTISKEVTDQSALLVDLNSQMQSLRDRYVLQFTSMEQAVTSLKSTGEYLTNLFEAMNKDD
;
A
#
# COMPACT_ATOMS: atom_id res chain seq x y z
N GLN A 1 -9.16 -21.88 58.25
CA GLN A 1 -9.07 -20.46 57.78
C GLN A 1 -9.23 -20.48 56.27
N LYS A 2 -10.22 -19.76 55.73
CA LYS A 2 -10.27 -19.46 54.30
C LYS A 2 -9.27 -18.33 54.05
N VAL A 3 -8.22 -18.58 53.29
CA VAL A 3 -7.33 -17.53 52.78
C VAL A 3 -8.04 -16.85 51.62
N ALA A 4 -8.23 -15.54 51.70
CA ALA A 4 -8.77 -14.77 50.60
C ALA A 4 -7.78 -14.81 49.43
N GLY A 5 -8.28 -15.01 48.23
CA GLY A 5 -7.47 -14.87 47.01
C GLY A 5 -6.96 -13.41 46.86
N THR A 6 -5.77 -13.27 46.38
CA THR A 6 -5.19 -11.97 46.02
C THR A 6 -4.97 -11.91 44.54
N ASP A 7 -5.12 -10.72 43.97
CA ASP A 7 -4.85 -10.46 42.55
C ASP A 7 -3.37 -10.63 42.22
N ALA A 8 -3.07 -11.06 41.02
CA ALA A 8 -1.71 -11.10 40.50
C ALA A 8 -1.17 -9.69 40.30
N SER A 9 -0.05 -9.36 40.93
CA SER A 9 0.62 -8.08 40.78
C SER A 9 2.01 -8.28 40.13
N PHE A 10 2.29 -7.55 39.09
CA PHE A 10 3.53 -7.69 38.30
C PHE A 10 3.87 -6.35 37.61
N THR A 11 5.10 -6.22 37.14
CA THR A 11 5.58 -5.06 36.38
C THR A 11 6.02 -5.48 34.99
N VAL A 12 5.67 -4.67 33.97
CA VAL A 12 6.14 -4.84 32.60
C VAL A 12 6.81 -3.54 32.18
N ASP A 13 8.10 -3.63 31.84
CA ASP A 13 8.93 -2.46 31.47
C ASP A 13 8.83 -1.30 32.50
N GLY A 14 8.76 -1.65 33.78
CA GLY A 14 8.66 -0.70 34.88
C GLY A 14 7.24 -0.20 35.19
N ILE A 15 6.23 -0.61 34.44
CA ILE A 15 4.82 -0.27 34.68
C ILE A 15 4.18 -1.35 35.57
N SER A 16 3.65 -0.97 36.74
CA SER A 16 2.95 -1.89 37.65
C SER A 16 1.54 -2.15 37.16
N LEU A 17 1.15 -3.42 37.12
CA LEU A 17 -0.13 -3.91 36.66
C LEU A 17 -0.71 -4.90 37.66
N THR A 18 -2.03 -4.99 37.74
CA THR A 18 -2.75 -5.94 38.59
C THR A 18 -3.86 -6.60 37.78
N ARG A 19 -3.99 -7.93 37.92
CA ARG A 19 -5.04 -8.71 37.26
C ARG A 19 -5.61 -9.75 38.20
N SER A 20 -6.90 -10.03 38.07
CA SER A 20 -7.61 -11.04 38.88
C SER A 20 -7.36 -12.49 38.42
N SER A 21 -6.65 -12.67 37.30
CA SER A 21 -6.28 -13.95 36.72
C SER A 21 -4.76 -14.02 36.49
N ASN A 22 -4.21 -15.24 36.55
CA ASN A 22 -2.84 -15.51 36.11
C ASN A 22 -2.74 -15.74 34.60
N GLU A 23 -3.85 -15.87 33.90
CA GLU A 23 -3.95 -15.88 32.44
C GLU A 23 -4.38 -14.49 31.98
N ILE A 24 -3.53 -13.80 31.23
CA ILE A 24 -3.64 -12.39 30.88
C ILE A 24 -3.61 -12.27 29.36
N ASP A 25 -4.72 -11.89 28.75
CA ASP A 25 -4.93 -11.79 27.30
C ASP A 25 -5.07 -10.34 26.81
N ASP A 26 -5.09 -9.38 27.74
CA ASP A 26 -5.28 -7.96 27.47
C ASP A 26 -3.99 -7.10 27.49
N LEU A 27 -2.83 -7.73 27.71
CA LEU A 27 -1.55 -7.04 27.86
C LEU A 27 -0.89 -6.73 26.50
N PHE A 28 -0.86 -7.72 25.63
CA PHE A 28 -0.32 -7.59 24.28
C PHE A 28 -1.32 -8.15 23.27
N SER A 29 -1.68 -7.38 22.28
CA SER A 29 -2.65 -7.82 21.26
C SER A 29 -2.20 -9.12 20.59
N GLY A 30 -3.04 -10.17 20.70
CA GLY A 30 -2.78 -11.48 20.11
C GLY A 30 -1.87 -12.39 20.93
N TYR A 31 -1.53 -12.02 22.18
CA TYR A 31 -0.75 -12.86 23.08
C TYR A 31 -1.48 -13.09 24.39
N THR A 32 -1.35 -14.30 24.92
CA THR A 32 -1.77 -14.65 26.28
C THR A 32 -0.52 -14.88 27.12
N VAL A 33 -0.41 -14.14 28.24
CA VAL A 33 0.69 -14.28 29.20
C VAL A 33 0.20 -15.10 30.39
N ASN A 34 0.85 -16.23 30.64
CA ASN A 34 0.55 -17.07 31.80
C ASN A 34 1.58 -16.85 32.91
N LEU A 35 1.14 -16.37 34.07
CA LEU A 35 1.96 -16.22 35.27
C LEU A 35 2.05 -17.56 35.99
N LEU A 36 3.19 -18.24 35.88
CA LEU A 36 3.40 -19.56 36.45
C LEU A 36 3.89 -19.53 37.92
N SER A 37 4.72 -18.51 38.24
CA SER A 37 5.28 -18.31 39.56
C SER A 37 5.76 -16.89 39.77
N SER A 38 6.01 -16.48 41.04
CA SER A 38 6.66 -15.22 41.33
C SER A 38 8.11 -15.24 40.87
N THR A 39 8.56 -14.13 40.22
CA THR A 39 9.97 -13.89 39.87
C THR A 39 10.75 -13.25 41.00
N SER A 40 10.10 -12.91 42.13
CA SER A 40 10.75 -12.38 43.32
C SER A 40 11.21 -13.52 44.22
N VAL A 41 12.51 -13.65 44.43
CA VAL A 41 13.13 -14.66 45.28
C VAL A 41 13.82 -13.98 46.46
N GLY A 42 13.33 -14.27 47.69
CA GLY A 42 13.94 -13.69 48.91
C GLY A 42 13.85 -12.16 49.01
N GLY A 43 12.86 -11.56 48.38
CA GLY A 43 12.65 -10.11 48.35
C GLY A 43 13.47 -9.34 47.29
N THR A 44 14.15 -10.08 46.42
CA THR A 44 14.84 -9.49 45.25
C THR A 44 14.08 -9.86 43.99
N ASP A 45 13.66 -8.87 43.21
CA ASP A 45 12.97 -9.06 41.94
C ASP A 45 13.99 -9.48 40.87
N THR A 46 13.74 -10.61 40.23
CA THR A 46 14.53 -11.10 39.09
C THR A 46 13.67 -10.94 37.82
N PRO A 47 13.96 -9.99 36.93
CA PRO A 47 13.20 -9.82 35.70
C PRO A 47 13.26 -11.08 34.82
N ALA A 48 12.12 -11.49 34.28
CA ALA A 48 12.04 -12.54 33.26
C ALA A 48 11.82 -11.92 31.90
N ASN A 49 12.53 -12.41 30.88
CA ASN A 49 12.29 -12.00 29.51
C ASN A 49 11.09 -12.77 28.96
N LEU A 50 10.09 -12.03 28.43
CA LEU A 50 8.97 -12.63 27.72
C LEU A 50 9.39 -12.91 26.28
N VAL A 51 9.27 -14.18 25.88
CA VAL A 51 9.48 -14.61 24.50
C VAL A 51 8.16 -15.15 23.97
N GLY A 52 7.64 -14.52 22.92
CA GLY A 52 6.41 -15.00 22.27
C GLY A 52 6.66 -16.34 21.56
N SER A 53 5.74 -17.28 21.73
CA SER A 53 5.69 -18.52 20.94
C SER A 53 4.31 -18.69 20.33
N VAL A 54 4.25 -19.36 19.18
CA VAL A 54 2.98 -19.68 18.53
C VAL A 54 2.28 -20.77 19.34
N ASP A 55 0.98 -20.59 19.61
CA ASP A 55 0.12 -21.66 20.13
C ASP A 55 -0.12 -22.71 19.04
N THR A 56 0.77 -23.69 18.98
CA THR A 56 0.70 -24.76 18.00
C THR A 56 -0.46 -25.72 18.24
N VAL A 57 -0.99 -25.80 19.48
CA VAL A 57 -2.11 -26.68 19.83
C VAL A 57 -3.40 -26.13 19.23
N SER A 58 -3.74 -24.88 19.53
CA SER A 58 -4.92 -24.22 18.95
C SER A 58 -4.82 -24.09 17.44
N ALA A 59 -3.63 -23.78 16.91
CA ALA A 59 -3.38 -23.71 15.48
C ALA A 59 -3.65 -25.06 14.78
N THR A 60 -3.15 -26.16 15.36
CA THR A 60 -3.38 -27.52 14.85
C THR A 60 -4.85 -27.91 14.91
N SER A 61 -5.54 -27.61 16.02
CA SER A 61 -6.98 -27.91 16.18
C SER A 61 -7.83 -27.16 15.16
N ASN A 62 -7.55 -25.87 14.94
CA ASN A 62 -8.26 -25.04 13.97
C ASN A 62 -8.04 -25.54 12.53
N LEU A 63 -6.79 -25.90 12.18
CA LEU A 63 -6.48 -26.42 10.86
C LEU A 63 -7.06 -27.82 10.64
N GLN A 64 -7.09 -28.69 11.66
CA GLN A 64 -7.77 -29.99 11.59
C GLN A 64 -9.27 -29.80 11.35
N SER A 65 -9.92 -28.86 12.08
CA SER A 65 -11.34 -28.56 11.89
C SER A 65 -11.65 -28.08 10.45
N PHE A 66 -10.75 -27.28 9.87
CA PHE A 66 -10.87 -26.90 8.46
C PHE A 66 -10.77 -28.11 7.51
N VAL A 67 -9.79 -28.99 7.72
CA VAL A 67 -9.62 -30.22 6.92
C VAL A 67 -10.85 -31.11 7.02
N ASP A 68 -11.38 -31.31 8.22
CA ASP A 68 -12.56 -32.15 8.46
C ASP A 68 -13.82 -31.58 7.79
N ALA A 69 -14.01 -30.25 7.86
CA ALA A 69 -15.12 -29.58 7.18
C ALA A 69 -15.05 -29.73 5.66
N VAL A 70 -13.85 -29.57 5.07
CA VAL A 70 -13.64 -29.78 3.62
C VAL A 70 -13.90 -31.24 3.23
N ASN A 71 -13.41 -32.21 4.01
CA ASN A 71 -13.63 -33.63 3.76
C ASN A 71 -15.11 -34.00 3.85
N THR A 72 -15.83 -33.47 4.83
CA THR A 72 -17.28 -33.67 4.98
C THR A 72 -18.04 -33.14 3.75
N ALA A 73 -17.70 -31.93 3.30
CA ALA A 73 -18.28 -31.35 2.08
C ALA A 73 -17.96 -32.20 0.83
N LYS A 74 -16.71 -32.63 0.67
CA LYS A 74 -16.29 -33.48 -0.47
C LYS A 74 -17.03 -34.81 -0.46
N LYS A 75 -17.20 -35.46 0.69
CA LYS A 75 -17.93 -36.71 0.83
C LYS A 75 -19.40 -36.53 0.37
N LEU A 76 -20.08 -35.51 0.89
CA LEU A 76 -21.46 -35.21 0.52
C LEU A 76 -21.60 -34.94 -1.00
N LEU A 77 -20.69 -34.14 -1.57
CA LEU A 77 -20.69 -33.83 -3.00
C LEU A 77 -20.41 -35.08 -3.83
N ASN A 78 -19.51 -35.96 -3.41
CA ASN A 78 -19.25 -37.23 -4.09
C ASN A 78 -20.48 -38.12 -4.11
N GLU A 79 -21.20 -38.26 -3.00
CA GLU A 79 -22.43 -39.02 -2.90
C GLU A 79 -23.51 -38.43 -3.83
N LYS A 80 -23.73 -37.12 -3.77
CA LYS A 80 -24.78 -36.43 -4.55
C LYS A 80 -24.47 -36.37 -6.07
N THR A 81 -23.21 -36.39 -6.47
CA THR A 81 -22.78 -36.36 -7.88
C THR A 81 -22.35 -37.71 -8.41
N PHE A 82 -22.54 -38.79 -7.67
CA PHE A 82 -22.25 -40.14 -8.13
C PHE A 82 -23.07 -40.48 -9.37
N ARG A 83 -22.44 -41.00 -10.41
CA ARG A 83 -23.09 -41.29 -11.69
C ARG A 83 -23.86 -42.60 -11.73
N GLY A 84 -23.87 -43.31 -10.60
CA GLY A 84 -24.42 -44.64 -10.54
C GLY A 84 -23.44 -45.73 -10.98
N SER A 85 -23.79 -46.97 -10.67
CA SER A 85 -23.09 -48.18 -11.11
C SER A 85 -24.11 -49.26 -11.47
N SER A 86 -23.66 -50.45 -11.79
CA SER A 86 -24.55 -51.60 -12.01
C SER A 86 -25.32 -52.02 -10.75
N THR A 87 -24.87 -51.58 -9.57
CA THR A 87 -25.45 -51.97 -8.26
C THR A 87 -26.00 -50.81 -7.46
N GLU A 88 -25.68 -49.53 -7.82
CA GLU A 88 -26.11 -48.33 -7.11
C GLU A 88 -26.72 -47.30 -8.05
N SER A 89 -27.82 -46.69 -7.62
CA SER A 89 -28.46 -45.59 -8.35
C SER A 89 -27.58 -44.34 -8.37
N ALA A 90 -27.71 -43.56 -9.43
CA ALA A 90 -27.05 -42.26 -9.51
C ALA A 90 -27.54 -41.29 -8.40
N GLY A 91 -26.65 -40.45 -7.92
CA GLY A 91 -26.99 -39.39 -6.99
C GLY A 91 -27.91 -38.34 -7.63
N ASP A 92 -28.73 -37.67 -6.82
CA ASP A 92 -29.76 -36.72 -7.25
C ASP A 92 -29.22 -35.55 -8.10
N LEU A 93 -27.91 -35.24 -7.97
CA LEU A 93 -27.23 -34.11 -8.63
C LEU A 93 -26.10 -34.60 -9.56
N SER A 94 -26.18 -35.85 -10.04
CA SER A 94 -25.11 -36.50 -10.81
C SER A 94 -24.70 -35.75 -12.08
N ASP A 95 -25.61 -35.00 -12.68
CA ASP A 95 -25.38 -34.24 -13.91
C ASP A 95 -25.47 -32.72 -13.75
N ASP A 96 -25.66 -32.24 -12.52
CA ASP A 96 -25.74 -30.81 -12.27
C ASP A 96 -24.35 -30.12 -12.44
N PRO A 97 -24.22 -29.15 -13.35
CA PRO A 97 -22.94 -28.51 -13.66
C PRO A 97 -22.46 -27.57 -12.53
N VAL A 98 -23.38 -26.96 -11.77
CA VAL A 98 -23.03 -26.03 -10.68
C VAL A 98 -22.42 -26.83 -9.54
N VAL A 99 -23.02 -27.94 -9.17
CA VAL A 99 -22.51 -28.82 -8.11
C VAL A 99 -21.17 -29.44 -8.49
N LYS A 100 -20.99 -29.82 -9.76
CA LYS A 100 -19.69 -30.27 -10.27
C LYS A 100 -18.62 -29.18 -10.15
N ASN A 101 -18.94 -27.93 -10.47
CA ASN A 101 -18.02 -26.80 -10.31
C ASN A 101 -17.55 -26.64 -8.86
N VAL A 102 -18.47 -26.74 -7.87
CA VAL A 102 -18.13 -26.71 -6.44
C VAL A 102 -17.20 -27.87 -6.07
N LYS A 103 -17.50 -29.07 -6.54
CA LYS A 103 -16.66 -30.27 -6.31
C LYS A 103 -15.26 -30.08 -6.88
N ASP A 104 -15.15 -29.61 -8.12
CA ASP A 104 -13.86 -29.39 -8.79
C ASP A 104 -13.05 -28.30 -8.05
N ARG A 105 -13.70 -27.23 -7.59
CA ARG A 105 -13.06 -26.20 -6.77
C ARG A 105 -12.48 -26.76 -5.47
N LEU A 106 -13.20 -27.65 -4.77
CA LEU A 106 -12.69 -28.30 -3.56
C LEU A 106 -11.58 -29.31 -3.87
N ASN A 107 -11.57 -29.93 -5.03
CA ASN A 107 -10.52 -30.86 -5.41
C ASN A 107 -9.19 -30.17 -5.77
N THR A 108 -9.25 -28.92 -6.22
CA THR A 108 -8.05 -28.14 -6.60
C THR A 108 -7.41 -27.39 -5.43
N LEU A 109 -8.02 -27.37 -4.24
CA LEU A 109 -7.54 -26.58 -3.08
C LEU A 109 -6.07 -26.86 -2.72
N SER A 110 -5.66 -28.13 -2.69
CA SER A 110 -4.31 -28.50 -2.26
C SER A 110 -3.21 -28.11 -3.27
N SER A 111 -3.57 -27.93 -4.52
CA SER A 111 -2.65 -27.53 -5.60
C SER A 111 -2.66 -26.03 -5.88
N GLU A 112 -3.56 -25.29 -5.24
CA GLU A 112 -3.65 -23.84 -5.45
C GLU A 112 -2.46 -23.12 -4.83
N ALA A 113 -1.79 -22.29 -5.63
CA ALA A 113 -0.77 -21.38 -5.14
C ALA A 113 -1.41 -20.16 -4.44
N LEU A 114 -1.07 -19.98 -3.17
CA LEU A 114 -1.47 -18.83 -2.36
C LEU A 114 -0.39 -17.75 -2.51
N ALA A 115 -0.55 -16.90 -3.51
CA ALA A 115 0.37 -15.81 -3.81
C ALA A 115 0.16 -14.60 -2.89
N GLY A 116 1.18 -13.75 -2.74
CA GLY A 116 1.11 -12.48 -2.00
C GLY A 116 1.36 -12.59 -0.50
N PHE A 117 1.80 -13.75 -0.01
CA PHE A 117 2.23 -13.97 1.37
C PHE A 117 3.77 -13.99 1.50
N GLY A 118 4.43 -13.05 0.82
CA GLY A 118 5.87 -12.94 0.73
C GLY A 118 6.39 -13.17 -0.69
N THR A 119 7.70 -13.38 -0.82
CA THR A 119 8.38 -13.52 -2.12
C THR A 119 8.09 -14.84 -2.83
N THR A 120 7.65 -15.87 -2.11
CA THR A 120 7.31 -17.19 -2.65
C THR A 120 5.85 -17.52 -2.35
N SER A 121 5.18 -18.16 -3.31
CA SER A 121 3.81 -18.65 -3.10
C SER A 121 3.79 -19.75 -2.04
N LYS A 122 2.76 -19.74 -1.21
CA LYS A 122 2.48 -20.79 -0.24
C LYS A 122 1.53 -21.82 -0.85
N TYR A 123 1.62 -23.06 -0.38
CA TYR A 123 0.73 -24.16 -0.74
C TYR A 123 0.24 -24.83 0.54
N LEU A 124 -0.88 -25.50 0.49
CA LEU A 124 -1.37 -26.29 1.63
C LEU A 124 -0.38 -27.39 2.06
N SER A 125 0.40 -27.91 1.13
CA SER A 125 1.46 -28.89 1.43
C SER A 125 2.58 -28.35 2.30
N ASN A 126 2.87 -27.04 2.25
CA ASN A 126 3.83 -26.40 3.15
C ASN A 126 3.36 -26.43 4.62
N LEU A 127 2.05 -26.46 4.82
CA LEU A 127 1.40 -26.55 6.15
C LEU A 127 1.04 -27.99 6.54
N GLY A 128 1.56 -28.98 5.83
CA GLY A 128 1.35 -30.39 6.12
C GLY A 128 0.02 -30.96 5.60
N ILE A 129 -0.79 -30.21 4.85
CA ILE A 129 -2.04 -30.71 4.27
C ILE A 129 -1.74 -31.37 2.93
N ARG A 130 -2.14 -32.62 2.77
CA ARG A 130 -1.99 -33.39 1.54
C ARG A 130 -3.33 -33.96 1.08
N THR A 131 -3.44 -34.18 -0.23
CA THR A 131 -4.56 -34.92 -0.81
C THR A 131 -4.18 -36.39 -0.92
N GLU A 132 -4.99 -37.26 -0.36
CA GLU A 132 -4.86 -38.70 -0.47
C GLU A 132 -5.43 -39.21 -1.82
N ARG A 133 -5.22 -40.52 -2.07
CA ARG A 133 -5.62 -41.13 -3.34
C ARG A 133 -7.14 -41.14 -3.56
N ASP A 134 -7.91 -41.18 -2.48
CA ASP A 134 -9.38 -41.11 -2.49
C ASP A 134 -9.91 -39.68 -2.63
N GLY A 135 -9.00 -38.70 -2.68
CA GLY A 135 -9.31 -37.28 -2.76
C GLY A 135 -9.55 -36.60 -1.42
N SER A 136 -9.49 -37.30 -0.30
CA SER A 136 -9.58 -36.70 1.04
C SER A 136 -8.31 -35.88 1.36
N LEU A 137 -8.45 -34.93 2.28
CA LEU A 137 -7.32 -34.16 2.82
C LEU A 137 -6.87 -34.76 4.15
N THR A 138 -5.55 -34.82 4.36
CA THR A 138 -4.96 -35.22 5.65
C THR A 138 -3.99 -34.14 6.13
N LEU A 139 -3.90 -33.98 7.46
CA LEU A 139 -2.97 -33.05 8.11
C LEU A 139 -1.83 -33.81 8.76
N ASN A 140 -0.59 -33.46 8.39
CA ASN A 140 0.61 -33.92 9.09
C ASN A 140 1.02 -32.84 10.12
N THR A 141 0.76 -33.10 11.39
CA THR A 141 0.99 -32.15 12.50
C THR A 141 2.47 -31.83 12.70
N THR A 142 3.38 -32.78 12.46
CA THR A 142 4.83 -32.54 12.56
C THR A 142 5.33 -31.54 11.53
N ILE A 143 4.83 -31.60 10.29
CA ILE A 143 5.16 -30.61 9.26
C ILE A 143 4.61 -29.25 9.65
N LEU A 144 3.36 -29.20 10.11
CA LEU A 144 2.72 -27.96 10.58
C LEU A 144 3.51 -27.31 11.71
N GLU A 145 3.83 -28.07 12.77
CA GLU A 145 4.59 -27.55 13.92
C GLU A 145 5.95 -27.00 13.53
N ASN A 146 6.67 -27.68 12.63
CA ASN A 146 7.95 -27.21 12.12
C ASN A 146 7.81 -25.92 11.28
N GLU A 147 6.77 -25.85 10.44
CA GLU A 147 6.51 -24.64 9.66
C GLU A 147 6.15 -23.45 10.58
N LEU A 148 5.31 -23.67 11.59
CA LEU A 148 4.91 -22.61 12.53
C LEU A 148 6.06 -22.11 13.40
N LYS A 149 7.02 -22.96 13.76
CA LYS A 149 8.23 -22.54 14.46
C LYS A 149 9.12 -21.65 13.61
N ASN A 150 9.24 -21.96 12.33
CA ASN A 150 10.11 -21.23 11.40
C ASN A 150 9.43 -19.98 10.80
N ASN A 151 8.11 -20.06 10.57
CA ASN A 151 7.29 -19.05 9.91
C ASN A 151 5.94 -18.93 10.63
N PRO A 152 5.85 -18.21 11.76
CA PRO A 152 4.64 -18.09 12.55
C PRO A 152 3.41 -17.58 11.79
N GLY A 153 3.60 -16.72 10.79
CA GLY A 153 2.55 -16.16 9.94
C GLY A 153 2.10 -17.07 8.79
N SER A 154 2.57 -18.32 8.71
CA SER A 154 2.22 -19.21 7.58
C SER A 154 0.74 -19.55 7.50
N LEU A 155 0.01 -19.54 8.63
CA LEU A 155 -1.44 -19.77 8.67
C LEU A 155 -2.26 -18.61 8.08
N ASP A 156 -1.69 -17.42 7.97
CA ASP A 156 -2.39 -16.29 7.35
C ASP A 156 -2.80 -16.60 5.91
N ALA A 157 -1.99 -17.38 5.19
CA ALA A 157 -2.34 -17.83 3.85
C ALA A 157 -3.65 -18.64 3.79
N ILE A 158 -4.04 -19.28 4.89
CA ILE A 158 -5.32 -20.01 4.97
C ILE A 158 -6.43 -19.11 5.51
N PHE A 159 -6.20 -18.40 6.63
CA PHE A 159 -7.27 -17.77 7.40
C PHE A 159 -7.36 -16.26 7.23
N ASN A 160 -6.23 -15.55 7.05
CA ASN A 160 -6.17 -14.10 7.11
C ASN A 160 -5.58 -13.51 5.84
N SER A 161 -6.38 -12.76 5.11
CA SER A 161 -5.84 -11.95 4.00
C SER A 161 -4.98 -10.82 4.57
N MET A 162 -3.82 -10.59 3.96
CA MET A 162 -2.85 -9.63 4.49
C MET A 162 -2.24 -8.73 3.42
N TYR A 163 -1.82 -7.57 3.89
CA TYR A 163 -1.02 -6.61 3.14
C TYR A 163 0.35 -6.53 3.81
N SER A 164 1.41 -6.59 3.03
CA SER A 164 2.78 -6.49 3.57
C SER A 164 3.75 -5.85 2.59
N SER A 165 4.95 -5.56 3.05
CA SER A 165 6.03 -4.97 2.26
C SER A 165 7.36 -5.60 2.62
N SER A 166 8.29 -5.64 1.67
CA SER A 166 9.69 -5.99 1.91
C SER A 166 10.47 -4.90 2.66
N SER A 167 9.88 -3.71 2.85
CA SER A 167 10.48 -2.58 3.56
C SER A 167 9.67 -2.23 4.81
N SER A 168 10.33 -2.14 5.96
CA SER A 168 9.74 -1.68 7.22
C SER A 168 9.33 -0.20 7.20
N LEU A 169 9.81 0.57 6.22
CA LEU A 169 9.42 1.97 6.02
C LEU A 169 8.08 2.13 5.31
N LEU A 170 7.49 1.05 4.81
CA LEU A 170 6.21 1.06 4.11
C LEU A 170 5.14 0.34 4.91
N THR A 171 3.99 0.99 5.07
CA THR A 171 2.76 0.36 5.56
C THR A 171 1.81 0.21 4.40
N VAL A 172 1.35 -1.02 4.16
CA VAL A 172 0.43 -1.35 3.05
C VAL A 172 -0.94 -1.65 3.61
N SER A 173 -1.97 -1.16 2.95
CA SER A 173 -3.37 -1.41 3.32
C SER A 173 -4.25 -1.48 2.08
N GLY A 174 -5.45 -2.03 2.22
CA GLY A 174 -6.48 -2.00 1.19
C GLY A 174 -7.27 -0.69 1.20
N GLY A 175 -7.73 -0.28 0.03
CA GLY A 175 -8.76 0.76 -0.12
C GLY A 175 -10.17 0.17 0.00
N THR A 176 -11.17 1.05 0.08
CA THR A 176 -12.58 0.67 0.23
C THR A 176 -13.28 0.32 -1.09
N SER A 177 -12.71 0.70 -2.23
CA SER A 177 -13.41 0.68 -3.52
C SER A 177 -13.19 -0.58 -4.35
N SER A 178 -12.08 -1.28 -4.18
CA SER A 178 -11.76 -2.52 -4.91
C SER A 178 -10.77 -3.36 -4.12
N LYS A 179 -10.80 -4.68 -4.35
CA LYS A 179 -9.79 -5.60 -3.82
C LYS A 179 -8.77 -5.89 -4.90
N PRO A 180 -7.46 -5.80 -4.60
CA PRO A 180 -6.41 -6.16 -5.54
C PRO A 180 -6.40 -7.66 -5.83
N VAL A 181 -5.77 -8.05 -6.91
CA VAL A 181 -5.46 -9.45 -7.20
C VAL A 181 -4.31 -9.89 -6.29
N SER A 182 -4.37 -11.12 -5.77
CA SER A 182 -3.28 -11.66 -4.92
C SER A 182 -1.98 -11.75 -5.69
N GLY A 183 -0.91 -11.22 -5.12
CA GLY A 183 0.40 -11.23 -5.78
C GLY A 183 1.42 -10.31 -5.13
N SER A 184 2.54 -10.18 -5.82
CA SER A 184 3.62 -9.26 -5.50
C SER A 184 3.70 -8.14 -6.53
N TYR A 185 3.94 -6.93 -6.07
CA TYR A 185 3.96 -5.72 -6.89
C TYR A 185 5.23 -4.93 -6.63
N THR A 186 5.93 -4.56 -7.68
CA THR A 186 7.12 -3.70 -7.58
C THR A 186 6.69 -2.27 -7.31
N PHE A 187 7.04 -1.75 -6.14
CA PHE A 187 6.81 -0.36 -5.74
C PHE A 187 8.08 0.45 -5.94
N ALA A 188 7.97 1.55 -6.67
CA ALA A 188 9.05 2.52 -6.85
C ALA A 188 8.51 3.92 -6.54
N MET A 189 9.28 4.71 -5.77
CA MET A 189 8.85 6.06 -5.40
C MET A 189 9.99 7.06 -5.37
N THR A 190 9.62 8.34 -5.59
CA THR A 190 10.40 9.50 -5.17
C THR A 190 9.84 10.03 -3.86
N ALA A 191 10.70 10.40 -2.91
CA ALA A 191 10.25 10.90 -1.62
C ALA A 191 9.55 12.26 -1.76
N PHE A 192 8.61 12.52 -0.86
CA PHE A 192 8.15 13.88 -0.62
C PHE A 192 9.25 14.68 0.08
N VAL A 193 9.47 15.90 -0.37
CA VAL A 193 10.47 16.79 0.20
C VAL A 193 9.78 18.02 0.81
N SER A 194 10.25 18.44 1.99
CA SER A 194 9.82 19.67 2.62
C SER A 194 10.56 20.86 2.00
N GLY A 195 9.88 21.99 1.93
CA GLY A 195 10.54 23.27 1.63
C GLY A 195 11.47 23.67 2.78
N ALA A 196 12.64 24.16 2.45
CA ALA A 196 13.62 24.60 3.42
C ALA A 196 14.34 25.89 3.00
N PHE A 197 14.85 26.63 3.97
CA PHE A 197 15.76 27.73 3.78
C PHE A 197 17.05 27.42 4.58
N THR A 198 18.18 27.33 3.90
CA THR A 198 19.46 26.96 4.50
C THR A 198 20.46 28.09 4.37
N GLY A 199 21.01 28.53 5.48
CA GLY A 199 22.05 29.55 5.53
C GLY A 199 23.41 29.04 5.02
N LEU A 200 24.35 29.95 4.91
CA LEU A 200 25.74 29.60 4.63
C LEU A 200 26.36 28.87 5.84
N ALA A 201 27.44 28.15 5.60
CA ALA A 201 28.11 27.44 6.68
C ALA A 201 28.87 28.38 7.60
N THR A 202 28.78 28.10 8.89
CA THR A 202 29.53 28.76 9.97
C THR A 202 30.09 27.71 10.94
N ASN A 203 31.18 28.04 11.62
CA ASN A 203 31.74 27.24 12.71
C ASN A 203 31.88 28.14 13.94
N ASP A 204 30.82 28.19 14.73
CA ASP A 204 30.87 28.82 16.05
C ASP A 204 30.36 27.82 17.08
N ASN A 205 31.28 27.16 17.74
CA ASN A 205 30.97 26.08 18.69
C ASN A 205 30.22 26.56 19.93
N SER A 206 30.04 27.88 20.10
CA SER A 206 29.50 28.47 21.31
C SER A 206 28.83 29.81 21.02
N PRO A 207 27.73 29.83 20.23
CA PRO A 207 27.12 31.06 19.80
C PRO A 207 26.49 31.84 20.96
N GLU A 208 26.76 33.16 21.01
CA GLU A 208 26.22 34.08 22.00
C GLU A 208 25.17 35.03 21.34
N VAL A 209 23.89 34.76 21.57
CA VAL A 209 22.80 35.64 21.12
C VAL A 209 22.61 36.75 22.14
N THR A 210 22.71 37.99 21.70
CA THR A 210 22.48 39.17 22.54
C THR A 210 21.02 39.66 22.41
N ALA A 211 20.53 40.48 23.36
CA ALA A 211 19.17 41.02 23.32
C ALA A 211 18.93 42.02 22.17
N SER A 212 19.98 42.46 21.49
CA SER A 212 19.86 43.40 20.37
C SER A 212 19.92 42.65 19.04
N ASN A 213 18.98 42.93 18.10
CA ASN A 213 18.95 42.34 16.75
C ASN A 213 18.93 40.80 16.73
N ASN A 214 18.20 40.20 17.69
CA ASN A 214 18.03 38.74 17.84
C ASN A 214 16.71 38.25 17.25
N THR A 215 16.13 38.96 16.30
CA THR A 215 14.82 38.65 15.75
C THR A 215 14.92 37.92 14.40
N ILE A 216 13.93 37.10 14.11
CA ILE A 216 13.73 36.48 12.81
C ILE A 216 12.25 36.54 12.40
N GLN A 217 11.98 36.73 11.12
CA GLN A 217 10.64 36.64 10.54
C GLN A 217 10.67 35.74 9.32
N VAL A 218 9.80 34.74 9.30
CA VAL A 218 9.71 33.74 8.25
C VAL A 218 8.30 33.59 7.72
N THR A 219 8.16 33.26 6.45
CA THR A 219 6.91 32.75 5.88
C THR A 219 7.02 31.25 5.73
N VAL A 220 6.09 30.51 6.37
CA VAL A 220 6.02 29.05 6.33
C VAL A 220 4.78 28.65 5.55
N ASP A 221 4.93 27.99 4.41
CA ASP A 221 3.83 27.53 3.55
C ASP A 221 2.81 28.64 3.26
N GLY A 222 3.29 29.85 2.96
CA GLY A 222 2.47 31.03 2.65
C GLY A 222 1.96 31.81 3.88
N THR A 223 2.18 31.33 5.11
CA THR A 223 1.80 32.05 6.34
C THR A 223 3.01 32.75 6.94
N GLN A 224 2.96 34.07 7.08
CA GLN A 224 4.06 34.88 7.63
C GLN A 224 3.96 34.96 9.16
N SER A 225 5.09 34.71 9.85
CA SER A 225 5.21 34.89 11.29
C SER A 225 5.20 36.39 11.71
N GLY A 226 4.96 36.65 12.95
CA GLY A 226 5.39 37.91 13.56
C GLY A 226 6.91 38.04 13.58
N SER A 227 7.41 39.13 14.17
CA SER A 227 8.85 39.25 14.47
C SER A 227 9.17 38.38 15.69
N VAL A 228 9.81 37.24 15.48
CA VAL A 228 10.12 36.24 16.51
C VAL A 228 11.45 36.61 17.16
N SER A 229 11.50 36.81 18.47
CA SER A 229 12.74 37.04 19.21
C SER A 229 13.33 35.74 19.74
N ILE A 230 14.62 35.49 19.43
CA ILE A 230 15.35 34.35 19.98
C ILE A 230 15.91 34.74 21.36
N PRO A 231 15.79 33.89 22.39
CA PRO A 231 16.27 34.19 23.72
C PRO A 231 17.75 34.59 23.73
N ALA A 232 18.07 35.71 24.38
CA ALA A 232 19.45 36.12 24.57
C ALA A 232 20.12 35.18 25.57
N ALA A 233 21.14 34.48 25.10
CA ALA A 233 21.87 33.46 25.87
C ALA A 233 23.17 33.08 25.18
N HIS A 234 24.07 32.54 25.97
CA HIS A 234 25.24 31.83 25.51
C HIS A 234 24.84 30.35 25.29
N TYR A 235 24.81 29.90 24.06
CA TYR A 235 24.42 28.52 23.70
C TYR A 235 25.65 27.62 23.70
N THR A 236 25.51 26.45 24.31
CA THR A 236 26.62 25.47 24.46
C THR A 236 27.01 24.80 23.13
N SER A 237 26.20 24.94 22.10
CA SER A 237 26.46 24.42 20.76
C SER A 237 25.51 25.06 19.73
N GLU A 238 25.87 24.97 18.47
CA GLU A 238 25.06 25.38 17.33
C GLU A 238 23.72 24.61 17.28
N ALA A 239 23.72 23.33 17.69
CA ALA A 239 22.48 22.52 17.80
C ALA A 239 21.55 23.04 18.91
N ALA A 240 22.11 23.56 20.02
CA ALA A 240 21.32 24.17 21.09
C ALA A 240 20.66 25.48 20.59
N LEU A 241 21.36 26.31 19.83
CA LEU A 241 20.80 27.48 19.19
C LEU A 241 19.73 27.11 18.17
N ALA A 242 19.95 26.09 17.33
CA ALA A 242 18.94 25.61 16.38
C ALA A 242 17.63 25.20 17.10
N THR A 243 17.74 24.49 18.22
CA THR A 243 16.59 24.11 19.05
C THR A 243 15.86 25.34 19.61
N ALA A 244 16.57 26.35 20.08
CA ALA A 244 15.98 27.58 20.58
C ALA A 244 15.25 28.36 19.49
N ILE A 245 15.82 28.45 18.29
CA ILE A 245 15.20 29.06 17.11
C ILE A 245 13.91 28.31 16.74
N GLN A 246 13.96 26.98 16.66
CA GLN A 246 12.80 26.14 16.36
C GLN A 246 11.67 26.40 17.37
N THR A 247 12.00 26.38 18.66
CA THR A 247 11.03 26.61 19.73
C THR A 247 10.39 27.97 19.62
N ALA A 248 11.17 29.03 19.39
CA ALA A 248 10.69 30.38 19.26
C ALA A 248 9.79 30.57 18.02
N ILE A 249 10.18 30.05 16.85
CA ILE A 249 9.35 30.14 15.64
C ILE A 249 8.04 29.35 15.82
N ASN A 250 8.09 28.14 16.38
CA ASN A 250 6.89 27.32 16.59
C ASN A 250 5.96 27.87 17.68
N ALA A 251 6.45 28.74 18.55
CA ALA A 251 5.64 29.48 19.53
C ALA A 251 4.95 30.73 18.95
N ASP A 252 5.26 31.13 17.72
CA ASP A 252 4.59 32.26 17.07
C ASP A 252 3.09 31.99 16.92
N SER A 253 2.28 32.96 17.39
CA SER A 253 0.83 32.78 17.44
C SER A 253 0.17 32.71 16.08
N THR A 254 0.74 33.35 15.05
CA THR A 254 0.20 33.34 13.68
C THR A 254 0.44 31.99 13.01
N LEU A 255 1.66 31.47 13.14
CA LEU A 255 2.02 30.16 12.61
C LEU A 255 1.27 29.04 13.33
N SER A 256 1.23 29.08 14.67
CA SER A 256 0.53 28.11 15.50
C SER A 256 -0.98 28.08 15.22
N ALA A 257 -1.64 29.23 15.10
CA ALA A 257 -3.06 29.32 14.73
C ALA A 257 -3.35 28.78 13.34
N ALA A 258 -2.39 28.87 12.40
CA ALA A 258 -2.47 28.30 11.05
C ALA A 258 -2.03 26.82 10.98
N GLY A 259 -1.67 26.20 12.11
CA GLY A 259 -1.15 24.82 12.16
C GLY A 259 0.18 24.64 11.44
N LYS A 260 0.98 25.70 11.33
CA LYS A 260 2.30 25.67 10.68
C LYS A 260 3.41 25.50 11.71
N SER A 261 4.41 24.72 11.35
CA SER A 261 5.59 24.50 12.17
C SER A 261 6.85 24.38 11.33
N VAL A 262 7.99 24.52 11.98
CA VAL A 262 9.30 24.31 11.35
C VAL A 262 10.13 23.35 12.18
N VAL A 263 11.10 22.72 11.52
CA VAL A 263 12.23 22.03 12.14
C VAL A 263 13.48 22.84 11.80
N VAL A 264 14.26 23.18 12.82
CA VAL A 264 15.54 23.89 12.63
C VAL A 264 16.67 22.96 13.03
N THR A 265 17.61 22.78 12.11
CA THR A 265 18.78 21.93 12.32
C THR A 265 20.05 22.70 12.02
N HIS A 266 21.15 22.30 12.67
CA HIS A 266 22.49 22.66 12.27
C HIS A 266 23.21 21.38 11.83
N SER A 267 23.68 21.36 10.59
CA SER A 267 24.33 20.19 9.99
C SER A 267 25.30 20.67 8.92
N ASN A 268 26.46 20.01 8.85
CA ASN A 268 27.53 20.37 7.89
C ASN A 268 27.90 21.87 7.97
N GLY A 269 27.89 22.42 9.19
CA GLY A 269 28.21 23.83 9.45
C GLY A 269 27.10 24.84 9.08
N SER A 270 25.94 24.41 8.61
CA SER A 270 24.85 25.33 8.19
C SER A 270 23.58 25.14 9.02
N TYR A 271 22.91 26.24 9.30
CA TYR A 271 21.54 26.21 9.85
C TYR A 271 20.55 26.04 8.71
N SER A 272 19.59 25.16 8.92
CA SER A 272 18.46 24.96 7.97
C SER A 272 17.14 25.06 8.70
N ILE A 273 16.24 25.92 8.20
CA ILE A 273 14.85 26.01 8.63
C ILE A 273 14.02 25.25 7.61
N THR A 274 13.39 24.16 8.04
CA THR A 274 12.62 23.26 7.16
C THR A 274 11.15 23.34 7.57
N SER A 275 10.23 23.45 6.61
CA SER A 275 8.79 23.39 6.91
C SER A 275 8.41 22.03 7.50
N GLY A 276 7.51 22.03 8.49
CA GLY A 276 6.89 20.81 9.02
C GLY A 276 5.97 20.10 8.02
N SER A 277 5.57 20.77 6.94
CA SER A 277 4.81 20.17 5.85
C SER A 277 5.73 19.60 4.75
N ILE A 278 5.14 18.83 3.84
CA ILE A 278 5.83 18.23 2.69
C ILE A 278 5.05 18.49 1.40
N GLY A 279 5.70 18.29 0.28
CA GLY A 279 5.08 18.45 -1.04
C GLY A 279 5.27 19.82 -1.65
N SER A 280 4.75 20.04 -2.85
CA SER A 280 5.00 21.24 -3.66
C SER A 280 4.48 22.55 -3.05
N SER A 281 3.58 22.49 -2.07
CA SER A 281 3.11 23.66 -1.31
C SER A 281 3.97 23.97 -0.09
N SER A 282 4.94 23.10 0.24
CA SER A 282 5.85 23.31 1.36
C SER A 282 6.94 24.31 0.97
N SER A 283 7.09 25.36 1.75
CA SER A 283 8.05 26.42 1.48
C SER A 283 8.47 27.16 2.74
N ILE A 284 9.68 27.65 2.76
CA ILE A 284 10.19 28.60 3.75
C ILE A 284 10.74 29.82 3.00
N VAL A 285 10.30 31.02 3.42
CA VAL A 285 10.86 32.28 2.95
C VAL A 285 11.35 33.06 4.15
N LEU A 286 12.59 33.52 4.12
CA LEU A 286 13.12 34.45 5.11
C LEU A 286 12.65 35.87 4.76
N ASN A 287 11.89 36.50 5.63
CA ASN A 287 11.38 37.85 5.43
C ASN A 287 12.32 38.91 6.07
N ALA A 288 12.80 38.63 7.28
CA ALA A 288 13.75 39.48 7.99
C ALA A 288 14.56 38.67 9.01
N ILE A 289 15.78 39.12 9.27
CA ILE A 289 16.64 38.59 10.32
C ILE A 289 17.48 39.70 10.91
N GLY A 290 17.60 39.73 12.23
CA GLY A 290 18.43 40.69 12.94
C GLY A 290 19.91 40.39 12.79
N SER A 291 20.76 41.40 12.74
CA SER A 291 22.18 41.27 12.42
C SER A 291 22.97 40.43 13.43
N ASN A 292 22.59 40.41 14.70
CA ASN A 292 23.24 39.53 15.67
C ASN A 292 22.94 38.06 15.36
N LEU A 293 21.67 37.72 15.14
CA LEU A 293 21.27 36.36 14.81
C LEU A 293 21.83 35.92 13.45
N ASP A 294 21.83 36.80 12.45
CA ASP A 294 22.37 36.50 11.13
C ASP A 294 23.90 36.32 11.16
N GLY A 295 24.57 36.89 12.15
CA GLY A 295 25.99 36.61 12.44
C GLY A 295 26.26 35.12 12.55
N PHE A 296 25.33 34.34 13.10
CA PHE A 296 25.41 32.89 13.27
C PHE A 296 24.77 32.13 12.12
N LEU A 297 23.56 32.53 11.68
CA LEU A 297 22.78 31.78 10.70
C LEU A 297 23.24 31.99 9.26
N LYS A 298 23.85 33.14 8.97
CA LYS A 298 24.31 33.52 7.60
C LYS A 298 23.21 33.32 6.55
N MET A 299 22.00 33.76 6.87
CA MET A 299 20.81 33.61 6.03
C MET A 299 20.53 34.85 5.18
N SER A 300 21.02 36.03 5.60
CA SER A 300 20.94 37.26 4.83
C SER A 300 22.31 37.68 4.24
N GLY A 301 22.26 38.54 3.27
CA GLY A 301 23.45 39.09 2.65
C GLY A 301 23.20 39.42 1.19
N THR A 302 24.04 40.28 0.60
CA THR A 302 24.01 40.58 -0.81
C THR A 302 24.90 39.59 -1.56
N ALA A 303 24.41 39.03 -2.65
CA ALA A 303 25.26 38.28 -3.58
C ALA A 303 26.33 39.21 -4.15
N ASP A 304 27.56 38.74 -4.19
CA ASP A 304 28.65 39.43 -4.84
C ASP A 304 29.04 38.63 -6.10
N PRO A 305 28.52 39.05 -7.28
CA PRO A 305 28.50 38.20 -8.47
C PRO A 305 29.85 37.95 -9.12
N ASP A 306 30.87 38.71 -8.78
CA ASP A 306 32.23 38.63 -9.35
C ASP A 306 33.33 38.48 -8.31
N SER A 307 32.96 38.19 -7.09
CA SER A 307 33.89 38.15 -5.95
C SER A 307 34.88 36.99 -5.97
N ILE A 308 34.69 35.95 -6.79
CA ILE A 308 35.56 34.81 -6.97
C ILE A 308 36.31 34.89 -8.30
N ALA A 309 35.62 35.15 -9.38
CA ALA A 309 36.19 35.32 -10.70
C ALA A 309 35.48 36.46 -11.44
N THR A 310 36.23 37.47 -11.81
CA THR A 310 35.71 38.60 -12.61
C THR A 310 35.33 38.14 -14.02
N THR A 311 34.65 39.01 -14.78
CA THR A 311 34.13 38.70 -16.11
C THR A 311 35.22 38.11 -17.02
N GLN A 312 35.01 36.91 -17.53
CA GLN A 312 35.91 36.21 -18.44
C GLN A 312 35.15 35.22 -19.32
N SER A 313 35.80 34.75 -20.39
CA SER A 313 35.27 33.68 -21.22
C SER A 313 35.80 32.35 -20.69
N GLY A 314 34.89 31.35 -20.60
CA GLY A 314 35.27 29.98 -20.24
C GLY A 314 35.81 29.23 -21.46
N THR A 315 36.91 28.52 -21.30
CA THR A 315 37.45 27.61 -22.31
C THR A 315 37.30 26.15 -21.80
N ALA A 316 36.82 25.27 -22.66
CA ALA A 316 36.63 23.87 -22.33
C ALA A 316 37.89 23.26 -21.67
N SER A 317 37.69 22.58 -20.55
CA SER A 317 38.75 21.91 -19.78
C SER A 317 39.87 22.82 -19.24
N SER A 318 39.73 24.15 -19.33
CA SER A 318 40.66 25.14 -18.77
C SER A 318 40.04 25.79 -17.53
N ALA A 319 40.75 25.85 -16.44
CA ALA A 319 40.26 26.50 -15.22
C ALA A 319 40.09 28.02 -15.44
N LEU A 320 39.00 28.57 -14.89
CA LEU A 320 38.79 30.01 -14.80
C LEU A 320 39.88 30.67 -13.93
N THR A 321 40.23 31.90 -14.23
CA THR A 321 41.13 32.69 -13.38
C THR A 321 40.37 33.17 -12.14
N LEU A 322 40.85 32.78 -10.95
CA LEU A 322 40.26 33.16 -9.67
C LEU A 322 40.87 34.51 -9.22
N ASN A 323 40.30 35.60 -9.64
CA ASN A 323 40.81 36.96 -9.43
C ASN A 323 39.81 37.91 -8.76
N GLY A 324 38.74 37.36 -8.16
CA GLY A 324 37.72 38.15 -7.48
C GLY A 324 38.16 38.69 -6.11
N SER A 325 37.39 39.63 -5.59
CA SER A 325 37.75 40.38 -4.35
C SER A 325 37.69 39.55 -3.07
N SER A 326 36.88 38.47 -3.08
CA SER A 326 36.70 37.62 -1.89
C SER A 326 37.68 36.45 -1.81
N ILE A 327 38.55 36.26 -2.80
CA ILE A 327 39.45 35.12 -2.87
C ILE A 327 40.91 35.58 -2.98
N SER A 328 41.78 34.94 -2.21
CA SER A 328 43.25 35.15 -2.28
C SER A 328 43.94 33.81 -2.22
N SER A 329 44.77 33.50 -3.24
CA SER A 329 45.46 32.23 -3.35
C SER A 329 44.53 30.98 -3.15
N GLY A 330 43.32 31.05 -3.66
CA GLY A 330 42.35 29.98 -3.58
C GLY A 330 41.56 29.92 -2.27
N SER A 331 41.83 30.77 -1.28
CA SER A 331 41.13 30.82 -0.01
C SER A 331 40.27 32.05 0.12
N PHE A 332 39.13 31.95 0.80
CA PHE A 332 38.32 33.13 1.08
C PHE A 332 39.00 34.03 2.12
N THR A 333 38.95 35.32 1.89
CA THR A 333 39.64 36.33 2.71
C THR A 333 39.06 36.50 4.10
N ASP A 334 37.82 36.13 4.32
CA ASP A 334 37.11 36.23 5.59
C ASP A 334 37.07 34.91 6.40
N ASN A 335 37.80 33.89 5.96
CA ASN A 335 37.84 32.55 6.57
C ASN A 335 36.45 31.85 6.70
N ALA A 336 35.39 32.39 6.14
CA ALA A 336 34.05 31.80 6.14
C ALA A 336 33.85 30.95 4.89
N GLY A 337 33.15 29.85 5.05
CA GLY A 337 32.74 29.06 3.87
C GLY A 337 31.74 29.83 2.99
N LYS A 338 31.88 29.69 1.70
CA LYS A 338 31.03 30.34 0.72
C LYS A 338 30.41 29.34 -0.23
N ARG A 339 29.19 29.61 -0.65
CA ARG A 339 28.59 28.97 -1.83
C ARG A 339 28.81 29.84 -3.06
N LEU A 340 28.91 29.19 -4.19
CA LEU A 340 29.21 29.87 -5.43
C LEU A 340 27.93 30.29 -6.16
N SER A 341 28.02 31.40 -6.87
CA SER A 341 27.09 31.78 -7.93
C SER A 341 27.84 31.86 -9.25
N ILE A 342 27.24 31.40 -10.35
CA ILE A 342 27.77 31.49 -11.70
C ILE A 342 26.77 32.26 -12.53
N THR A 343 27.20 33.38 -13.12
CA THR A 343 26.36 34.26 -13.91
C THR A 343 26.89 34.32 -15.35
N SER A 344 26.01 34.16 -16.31
CA SER A 344 26.32 34.46 -17.72
C SER A 344 25.73 35.82 -18.11
N SER A 345 26.53 36.65 -18.74
CA SER A 345 26.09 37.99 -19.15
C SER A 345 25.25 38.01 -20.43
N SER A 346 25.37 37.00 -21.31
CA SER A 346 24.70 37.01 -22.60
C SER A 346 24.54 35.66 -23.29
N GLY A 347 25.33 34.67 -22.92
CA GLY A 347 25.31 33.33 -23.50
C GLY A 347 24.42 32.36 -22.72
N ASP A 348 23.83 31.37 -23.40
CA ASP A 348 23.13 30.25 -22.76
C ASP A 348 24.12 29.12 -22.51
N GLU A 349 24.43 28.91 -21.22
CA GLU A 349 25.39 27.94 -20.73
C GLU A 349 24.70 26.68 -20.19
N SER A 350 23.38 26.56 -20.28
CA SER A 350 22.59 25.52 -19.65
C SER A 350 22.86 24.10 -20.18
N THR A 351 23.52 23.99 -21.33
CA THR A 351 23.87 22.69 -21.93
C THR A 351 25.18 22.09 -21.43
N TYR A 352 25.97 22.83 -20.62
CA TYR A 352 27.22 22.36 -20.05
C TYR A 352 27.36 22.74 -18.57
N SER A 353 28.42 22.28 -17.92
CA SER A 353 28.60 22.38 -16.50
C SER A 353 29.96 22.98 -16.11
N PHE A 354 30.02 23.46 -14.89
CA PHE A 354 31.23 23.95 -14.24
C PHE A 354 31.61 23.02 -13.10
N THR A 355 32.79 22.41 -13.17
CA THR A 355 33.34 21.61 -12.10
C THR A 355 34.14 22.48 -11.15
N VAL A 356 33.68 22.59 -9.92
CA VAL A 356 34.34 23.33 -8.83
C VAL A 356 35.09 22.33 -7.96
N VAL A 357 36.38 22.56 -7.73
CA VAL A 357 37.22 21.74 -6.85
C VAL A 357 37.78 22.63 -5.75
N GLY A 358 37.80 22.13 -4.52
CA GLY A 358 38.30 22.86 -3.36
C GLY A 358 38.23 22.02 -2.09
N THR A 359 38.07 22.67 -0.95
CA THR A 359 37.90 22.00 0.35
C THR A 359 36.63 22.48 1.03
N ASP A 360 36.02 21.60 1.85
CA ASP A 360 35.00 21.96 2.80
C ASP A 360 35.55 22.74 4.01
N LEU A 361 34.66 23.13 4.95
CA LEU A 361 35.07 23.86 6.17
C LEU A 361 36.01 23.08 7.06
N SER A 362 35.98 21.76 7.01
CA SER A 362 36.87 20.86 7.78
C SER A 362 38.23 20.62 7.09
N GLY A 363 38.38 21.16 5.86
CA GLY A 363 39.61 20.99 5.07
C GLY A 363 39.65 19.71 4.21
N ASN A 364 38.54 18.95 4.15
CA ASN A 364 38.47 17.77 3.29
C ASN A 364 38.26 18.18 1.83
N ALA A 365 38.82 17.40 0.91
CA ALA A 365 38.64 17.64 -0.52
C ALA A 365 37.14 17.57 -0.91
N GLN A 366 36.70 18.56 -1.64
CA GLN A 366 35.29 18.68 -2.10
C GLN A 366 35.25 19.04 -3.57
N THR A 367 34.31 18.40 -4.28
CA THR A 367 34.01 18.71 -5.68
C THR A 367 32.51 18.91 -5.85
N GLU A 368 32.14 19.91 -6.66
CA GLU A 368 30.75 20.17 -7.06
C GLU A 368 30.69 20.37 -8.57
N VAL A 369 29.62 19.85 -9.20
CA VAL A 369 29.32 20.11 -10.61
C VAL A 369 28.07 20.96 -10.67
N ILE A 370 28.20 22.18 -11.20
CA ILE A 370 27.11 23.15 -11.32
C ILE A 370 26.72 23.25 -12.80
N THR A 371 25.46 22.97 -13.13
CA THR A 371 24.93 23.21 -14.50
C THR A 371 24.98 24.70 -14.78
N GLY A 372 25.40 25.09 -15.99
CA GLY A 372 25.53 26.49 -16.38
C GLY A 372 24.17 27.22 -16.44
N PRO A 373 24.19 28.56 -16.31
CA PRO A 373 23.00 29.39 -16.38
C PRO A 373 22.51 29.56 -17.81
N THR A 374 21.23 29.88 -18.01
CA THR A 374 20.71 30.45 -19.25
C THR A 374 21.23 31.87 -19.44
N ALA A 375 21.05 32.43 -20.64
CA ALA A 375 21.52 33.80 -20.95
C ALA A 375 20.97 34.84 -19.94
N ASN A 376 21.85 35.71 -19.47
CA ASN A 376 21.55 36.76 -18.47
C ASN A 376 21.01 36.24 -17.13
N ALA A 377 21.28 34.98 -16.78
CA ALA A 377 20.83 34.35 -15.54
C ALA A 377 22.00 33.97 -14.64
N THR A 378 21.66 33.66 -13.39
CA THR A 378 22.60 33.18 -12.38
C THR A 378 22.13 31.83 -11.86
N VAL A 379 23.03 30.89 -11.72
CA VAL A 379 22.80 29.60 -11.01
C VAL A 379 23.66 29.56 -9.74
N PHE A 380 23.23 28.73 -8.80
CA PHE A 380 23.86 28.64 -7.48
C PHE A 380 24.37 27.24 -7.21
N GLY A 381 25.57 27.14 -6.61
CA GLY A 381 26.06 25.91 -6.05
C GLY A 381 25.29 25.51 -4.79
N SER A 382 25.32 24.23 -4.45
CA SER A 382 24.70 23.66 -3.26
C SER A 382 25.71 23.44 -2.13
N LYS A 383 27.00 23.29 -2.46
CA LYS A 383 28.07 23.02 -1.51
C LYS A 383 28.74 24.28 -1.02
N THR A 384 29.19 24.24 0.23
CA THR A 384 29.97 25.33 0.84
C THR A 384 31.44 25.01 0.78
N PHE A 385 32.22 25.89 0.20
CA PHE A 385 33.69 25.76 0.08
C PHE A 385 34.40 26.69 1.05
N LYS A 386 35.46 26.20 1.69
CA LYS A 386 36.43 27.00 2.42
C LYS A 386 37.53 27.51 1.50
N THR A 387 37.95 26.65 0.57
CA THR A 387 38.91 27.01 -0.47
C THR A 387 38.40 26.56 -1.83
N ILE A 388 38.84 27.24 -2.88
CA ILE A 388 38.56 26.85 -4.27
C ILE A 388 39.92 26.69 -4.96
N THR A 389 40.19 25.52 -5.47
CA THR A 389 41.41 25.22 -6.22
C THR A 389 41.23 25.51 -7.70
N SER A 390 40.06 25.17 -8.25
CA SER A 390 39.75 25.41 -9.64
C SER A 390 38.24 25.45 -9.92
N ILE A 391 37.83 26.15 -10.95
CA ILE A 391 36.49 26.12 -11.56
C ILE A 391 36.69 25.89 -13.05
N THR A 392 36.26 24.72 -13.53
CA THR A 392 36.56 24.30 -14.90
C THR A 392 35.25 24.07 -15.67
N PRO A 393 34.99 24.82 -16.75
CA PRO A 393 33.85 24.57 -17.62
C PRO A 393 34.07 23.32 -18.50
N SER A 394 32.99 22.58 -18.74
CA SER A 394 33.02 21.35 -19.57
C SER A 394 33.01 21.68 -21.09
N SER A 395 32.68 22.91 -21.48
CA SER A 395 32.70 23.41 -22.87
C SER A 395 33.12 24.87 -22.90
N ASN A 396 33.38 25.40 -24.12
CA ASN A 396 33.61 26.84 -24.30
C ASN A 396 32.32 27.60 -23.98
N SER A 397 32.44 28.69 -23.20
CA SER A 397 31.27 29.51 -22.87
C SER A 397 30.74 30.23 -24.09
N ALA A 398 29.42 30.30 -24.22
CA ALA A 398 28.73 31.07 -25.27
C ALA A 398 28.73 32.58 -24.98
N GLY A 399 28.88 32.94 -23.70
CA GLY A 399 28.95 34.33 -23.24
C GLY A 399 30.07 34.54 -22.22
N SER A 400 30.13 35.75 -21.67
CA SER A 400 31.05 36.04 -20.56
C SER A 400 30.49 35.52 -19.23
N ILE A 401 31.34 34.88 -18.46
CA ILE A 401 31.03 34.28 -17.19
C ILE A 401 31.64 35.11 -16.07
N THR A 402 30.87 35.30 -15.00
CA THR A 402 31.37 35.73 -13.68
C THR A 402 31.09 34.68 -12.65
N VAL A 403 31.96 34.54 -11.66
CA VAL A 403 31.74 33.67 -10.51
C VAL A 403 31.87 34.51 -9.26
N GLY A 404 30.86 34.43 -8.46
CA GLY A 404 30.78 35.12 -7.19
C GLY A 404 30.32 34.22 -6.06
N THR A 405 29.92 34.86 -4.97
CA THR A 405 29.35 34.20 -3.79
C THR A 405 27.87 34.48 -3.70
N THR A 406 27.12 33.50 -3.21
CA THR A 406 25.74 33.74 -2.82
C THR A 406 25.74 34.56 -1.53
N GLY A 407 25.04 35.68 -1.54
CA GLY A 407 24.94 36.55 -0.35
C GLY A 407 23.85 36.10 0.63
N ALA A 408 22.96 35.19 0.23
CA ALA A 408 21.82 34.76 0.99
C ALA A 408 21.75 33.22 1.11
N GLY A 409 21.00 32.75 2.08
CA GLY A 409 20.68 31.32 2.19
C GLY A 409 19.95 30.79 0.94
N ILE A 410 19.95 29.49 0.77
CA ILE A 410 19.27 28.82 -0.34
C ILE A 410 17.88 28.36 0.09
N THR A 411 16.89 28.71 -0.71
CA THR A 411 15.54 28.13 -0.63
C THR A 411 15.49 26.86 -1.46
N THR A 412 15.02 25.77 -0.83
CA THR A 412 14.59 24.57 -1.53
C THR A 412 13.07 24.48 -1.46
N THR A 413 12.43 24.34 -2.61
CA THR A 413 10.98 24.09 -2.68
C THR A 413 10.69 22.64 -2.30
N GLY A 414 9.58 22.45 -1.62
CA GLY A 414 9.06 21.11 -1.35
C GLY A 414 8.69 20.40 -2.66
N VAL A 415 8.81 19.09 -2.67
CA VAL A 415 8.46 18.25 -3.82
C VAL A 415 7.37 17.26 -3.40
N THR A 416 6.31 17.18 -4.19
CA THR A 416 5.32 16.11 -4.06
C THR A 416 5.92 14.84 -4.62
N GLY A 417 6.05 13.83 -3.76
CA GLY A 417 6.53 12.51 -4.16
C GLY A 417 5.61 11.89 -5.22
N SER A 418 6.19 11.09 -6.08
CA SER A 418 5.47 10.24 -7.02
C SER A 418 5.79 8.79 -6.75
N ALA A 419 4.86 7.90 -7.06
CA ALA A 419 5.10 6.47 -6.96
C ALA A 419 4.45 5.72 -8.13
N THR A 420 5.00 4.57 -8.42
CA THR A 420 4.43 3.58 -9.34
C THR A 420 4.33 2.22 -8.66
N LEU A 421 3.34 1.45 -9.06
CA LEU A 421 3.19 0.05 -8.67
C LEU A 421 3.09 -0.79 -9.96
N ASN A 422 4.05 -1.70 -10.18
CA ASN A 422 4.23 -2.37 -11.47
C ASN A 422 4.21 -1.38 -12.66
N SER A 423 4.92 -0.25 -12.53
CA SER A 423 4.98 0.84 -13.51
C SER A 423 3.67 1.61 -13.74
N VAL A 424 2.60 1.31 -13.04
CA VAL A 424 1.35 2.08 -13.07
C VAL A 424 1.44 3.22 -12.05
N ALA A 425 1.16 4.44 -12.48
CA ALA A 425 1.23 5.62 -11.61
C ALA A 425 0.18 5.56 -10.49
N MET A 426 0.59 5.95 -9.28
CA MET A 426 -0.26 6.04 -8.10
C MET A 426 -0.64 7.49 -7.82
N ALA A 427 -1.85 7.72 -7.34
CA ALA A 427 -2.26 9.02 -6.83
C ALA A 427 -1.56 9.31 -5.49
N SER A 428 -0.91 10.46 -5.37
CA SER A 428 -0.18 10.88 -4.18
C SER A 428 -1.05 11.71 -3.23
N ASP A 429 -0.89 11.48 -1.94
CA ASP A 429 -1.45 12.28 -0.85
C ASP A 429 -0.29 12.75 0.04
N ALA A 430 0.12 14.01 -0.14
CA ALA A 430 1.24 14.59 0.60
C ALA A 430 0.95 14.71 2.10
N THR A 431 -0.29 15.01 2.49
CA THR A 431 -0.69 15.18 3.90
C THR A 431 -0.48 13.90 4.70
N ASN A 432 -0.90 12.77 4.12
CA ASN A 432 -0.82 11.45 4.77
C ASN A 432 0.44 10.66 4.40
N LYS A 433 1.33 11.23 3.59
CA LYS A 433 2.53 10.54 3.05
C LYS A 433 2.16 9.20 2.42
N SER A 434 1.16 9.19 1.56
CA SER A 434 0.61 7.95 1.01
C SER A 434 0.35 8.03 -0.48
N PHE A 435 0.31 6.85 -1.09
CA PHE A 435 0.01 6.64 -2.49
C PHE A 435 -1.10 5.62 -2.64
N THR A 436 -2.03 5.86 -3.55
CA THR A 436 -3.16 4.96 -3.81
C THR A 436 -3.22 4.62 -5.29
N ILE A 437 -3.45 3.35 -5.62
CA ILE A 437 -3.66 2.91 -7.00
C ILE A 437 -5.12 2.55 -7.22
N THR A 438 -5.70 3.02 -8.33
CA THR A 438 -7.13 2.87 -8.64
C THR A 438 -7.40 2.01 -9.86
N SER A 439 -6.36 1.50 -10.54
CA SER A 439 -6.50 0.73 -11.77
C SER A 439 -5.52 -0.45 -11.82
N GLY A 440 -5.79 -1.41 -12.71
CA GLY A 440 -5.00 -2.62 -12.89
C GLY A 440 -5.20 -3.63 -11.75
N ASP A 441 -4.39 -4.69 -11.74
CA ASP A 441 -4.46 -5.79 -10.76
C ASP A 441 -4.20 -5.35 -9.31
N ALA A 442 -3.52 -4.24 -9.14
CA ALA A 442 -3.23 -3.65 -7.83
C ALA A 442 -4.31 -2.69 -7.34
N ALA A 443 -5.37 -2.46 -8.10
CA ALA A 443 -6.42 -1.49 -7.76
C ALA A 443 -6.95 -1.70 -6.33
N GLY A 444 -6.99 -0.62 -5.55
CA GLY A 444 -7.38 -0.65 -4.14
C GLY A 444 -6.20 -0.75 -3.16
N LEU A 445 -4.95 -0.89 -3.61
CA LEU A 445 -3.80 -0.81 -2.70
C LEU A 445 -3.49 0.65 -2.34
N LYS A 446 -3.21 0.85 -1.07
CA LYS A 446 -2.71 2.10 -0.49
C LYS A 446 -1.38 1.82 0.22
N VAL A 447 -0.35 2.59 -0.13
CA VAL A 447 0.98 2.51 0.46
C VAL A 447 1.27 3.81 1.19
N LYS A 448 1.52 3.74 2.50
CA LYS A 448 1.99 4.85 3.32
C LYS A 448 3.46 4.63 3.63
N TYR A 449 4.27 5.70 3.61
CA TYR A 449 5.68 5.60 3.93
C TYR A 449 6.09 6.48 5.12
N SER A 450 7.15 6.07 5.83
CA SER A 450 7.65 6.74 7.04
C SER A 450 9.11 7.18 6.96
N GLY A 451 9.75 7.15 5.78
CA GLY A 451 11.16 7.48 5.62
C GLY A 451 11.51 8.16 4.30
N LEU A 452 12.77 8.13 3.93
CA LEU A 452 13.24 8.55 2.62
C LEU A 452 12.74 7.58 1.54
N GLY A 453 12.56 8.05 0.31
CA GLY A 453 12.07 7.25 -0.80
C GLY A 453 12.87 5.97 -0.99
N SER A 454 12.19 4.87 -1.17
CA SER A 454 12.80 3.56 -1.42
C SER A 454 11.96 2.73 -2.37
N ASN A 455 12.63 1.88 -3.13
CA ASN A 455 11.97 0.83 -3.90
C ASN A 455 11.76 -0.38 -2.99
N ALA A 456 10.63 -1.05 -3.15
CA ALA A 456 10.28 -2.22 -2.37
C ALA A 456 9.33 -3.12 -3.14
N THR A 457 9.13 -4.33 -2.65
CA THR A 457 8.04 -5.18 -3.11
C THR A 457 6.88 -5.07 -2.13
N VAL A 458 5.70 -4.80 -2.65
CA VAL A 458 4.44 -4.79 -1.91
C VAL A 458 3.71 -6.09 -2.19
N PHE A 459 3.10 -6.67 -1.17
CA PHE A 459 2.39 -7.94 -1.27
C PHE A 459 0.94 -7.75 -0.84
N TYR A 460 0.03 -8.39 -1.57
CA TYR A 460 -1.33 -8.65 -1.14
C TYR A 460 -1.62 -10.14 -1.27
N GLY A 461 -1.87 -10.79 -0.14
CA GLY A 461 -2.28 -12.18 -0.07
C GLY A 461 -3.74 -12.30 0.32
N GLN A 462 -4.57 -12.86 -0.56
CA GLN A 462 -5.93 -13.25 -0.24
C GLN A 462 -5.91 -14.65 0.33
N SER A 463 -6.44 -14.83 1.55
CA SER A 463 -6.47 -16.11 2.22
C SER A 463 -7.34 -17.14 1.48
N LEU A 464 -7.04 -18.41 1.68
CA LEU A 464 -7.81 -19.50 1.09
C LEU A 464 -9.28 -19.47 1.53
N VAL A 465 -9.53 -19.18 2.82
CA VAL A 465 -10.89 -19.07 3.36
C VAL A 465 -11.65 -17.93 2.70
N GLU A 466 -11.03 -16.76 2.48
CA GLU A 466 -11.68 -15.65 1.79
C GLU A 466 -11.97 -15.99 0.32
N LYS A 467 -11.04 -16.64 -0.39
CA LYS A 467 -11.27 -17.12 -1.77
C LYS A 467 -12.42 -18.10 -1.84
N LEU A 468 -12.49 -19.06 -0.91
CA LEU A 468 -13.58 -20.01 -0.82
C LEU A 468 -14.91 -19.32 -0.49
N THR A 469 -14.92 -18.41 0.46
CA THR A 469 -16.13 -17.64 0.82
C THR A 469 -16.63 -16.84 -0.37
N THR A 470 -15.76 -16.15 -1.09
CA THR A 470 -16.12 -15.39 -2.30
C THR A 470 -16.71 -16.31 -3.38
N PHE A 471 -16.07 -17.45 -3.62
CA PHE A 471 -16.55 -18.45 -4.56
C PHE A 471 -17.91 -19.00 -4.14
N LEU A 472 -18.06 -19.46 -2.90
CA LEU A 472 -19.32 -20.01 -2.39
C LEU A 472 -20.45 -18.96 -2.40
N THR A 473 -20.14 -17.71 -2.08
CA THR A 473 -21.12 -16.62 -2.19
C THR A 473 -21.60 -16.46 -3.65
N SER A 474 -20.70 -16.51 -4.62
CA SER A 474 -21.07 -16.42 -6.04
C SER A 474 -21.92 -17.60 -6.53
N VAL A 475 -21.81 -18.76 -5.88
CA VAL A 475 -22.63 -19.95 -6.18
C VAL A 475 -23.97 -19.94 -5.46
N LEU A 476 -23.94 -19.58 -4.15
CA LEU A 476 -25.07 -19.76 -3.22
C LEU A 476 -25.93 -18.50 -3.02
N ASP A 477 -25.57 -17.35 -3.59
CA ASP A 477 -26.38 -16.13 -3.48
C ASP A 477 -27.80 -16.38 -3.97
N LYS A 478 -28.79 -16.00 -3.14
CA LYS A 478 -30.20 -16.31 -3.40
C LYS A 478 -30.81 -15.54 -4.58
N SER A 479 -30.19 -14.43 -4.97
CA SER A 479 -30.72 -13.57 -6.04
C SER A 479 -29.93 -13.67 -7.34
N THR A 480 -28.61 -13.76 -7.24
CA THR A 480 -27.69 -13.70 -8.38
C THR A 480 -26.78 -14.90 -8.49
N GLY A 481 -26.85 -15.83 -7.54
CA GLY A 481 -26.00 -17.01 -7.49
C GLY A 481 -26.28 -18.02 -8.62
N GLN A 482 -25.26 -18.78 -8.98
CA GLN A 482 -25.36 -19.79 -10.03
C GLN A 482 -26.43 -20.83 -9.71
N LEU A 483 -26.59 -21.21 -8.44
CA LEU A 483 -27.60 -22.18 -8.00
C LEU A 483 -29.02 -21.63 -8.15
N SER A 484 -29.27 -20.40 -7.73
CA SER A 484 -30.58 -19.73 -7.90
C SER A 484 -30.94 -19.55 -9.37
N THR A 485 -29.98 -19.19 -10.21
CA THR A 485 -30.18 -19.11 -11.67
C THR A 485 -30.54 -20.49 -12.24
N ARG A 486 -29.88 -21.54 -11.79
CA ARG A 486 -30.16 -22.92 -12.23
C ARG A 486 -31.57 -23.38 -11.76
N GLU A 487 -31.90 -23.11 -10.51
CA GLU A 487 -33.24 -23.41 -9.97
C GLU A 487 -34.35 -22.72 -10.77
N THR A 488 -34.15 -21.45 -11.11
CA THR A 488 -35.11 -20.70 -11.97
C THR A 488 -35.23 -21.33 -13.35
N THR A 489 -34.10 -21.75 -13.95
CA THR A 489 -34.08 -22.41 -15.25
C THR A 489 -34.86 -23.74 -15.23
N ILE A 490 -34.56 -24.58 -14.23
CA ILE A 490 -35.25 -25.87 -14.06
C ILE A 490 -36.75 -25.65 -13.81
N SER A 491 -37.13 -24.70 -12.98
CA SER A 491 -38.53 -24.35 -12.72
C SER A 491 -39.26 -23.94 -14.00
N LYS A 492 -38.59 -23.16 -14.87
CA LYS A 492 -39.14 -22.80 -16.18
C LYS A 492 -39.28 -24.01 -17.09
N GLU A 493 -38.26 -24.87 -17.19
CA GLU A 493 -38.28 -26.09 -17.97
C GLU A 493 -39.44 -27.02 -17.54
N VAL A 494 -39.64 -27.20 -16.22
CA VAL A 494 -40.79 -27.98 -15.67
C VAL A 494 -42.12 -27.36 -16.06
N THR A 495 -42.25 -26.03 -16.01
CA THR A 495 -43.45 -25.31 -16.40
C THR A 495 -43.72 -25.48 -17.90
N ASP A 496 -42.73 -25.33 -18.76
CA ASP A 496 -42.82 -25.48 -20.20
C ASP A 496 -43.23 -26.91 -20.58
N GLN A 497 -42.62 -27.93 -19.93
CA GLN A 497 -42.99 -29.34 -20.14
C GLN A 497 -44.41 -29.64 -19.65
N SER A 498 -44.82 -29.07 -18.52
CA SER A 498 -46.19 -29.22 -18.03
C SER A 498 -47.21 -28.63 -19.02
N ALA A 499 -46.91 -27.46 -19.59
CA ALA A 499 -47.75 -26.86 -20.64
C ALA A 499 -47.81 -27.73 -21.89
N LEU A 500 -46.71 -28.32 -22.31
CA LEU A 500 -46.64 -29.25 -23.44
C LEU A 500 -47.48 -30.51 -23.18
N LEU A 501 -47.45 -31.07 -21.96
CA LEU A 501 -48.31 -32.19 -21.58
C LEU A 501 -49.79 -31.86 -21.63
N VAL A 502 -50.19 -30.66 -21.21
CA VAL A 502 -51.60 -30.16 -21.31
C VAL A 502 -52.00 -30.06 -22.77
N ASP A 503 -51.16 -29.48 -23.63
CA ASP A 503 -51.44 -29.37 -25.07
C ASP A 503 -51.54 -30.74 -25.73
N LEU A 504 -50.62 -31.66 -25.44
CA LEU A 504 -50.68 -33.03 -25.96
C LEU A 504 -51.96 -33.77 -25.50
N ASN A 505 -52.36 -33.61 -24.24
CA ASN A 505 -53.64 -34.16 -23.75
C ASN A 505 -54.82 -33.58 -24.49
N SER A 506 -54.82 -32.27 -24.76
CA SER A 506 -55.89 -31.61 -25.56
C SER A 506 -55.95 -32.14 -26.99
N GLN A 507 -54.80 -32.34 -27.63
CA GLN A 507 -54.69 -32.93 -28.96
C GLN A 507 -55.20 -34.38 -28.97
N MET A 508 -54.80 -35.18 -27.97
CA MET A 508 -55.30 -36.56 -27.80
C MET A 508 -56.82 -36.61 -27.61
N GLN A 509 -57.38 -35.71 -26.81
CA GLN A 509 -58.84 -35.61 -26.61
C GLN A 509 -59.51 -35.24 -27.90
N SER A 510 -59.01 -34.24 -28.64
CA SER A 510 -59.59 -33.83 -29.96
C SER A 510 -59.52 -34.96 -30.98
N LEU A 511 -58.41 -35.73 -30.97
CA LEU A 511 -58.27 -36.90 -31.82
C LEU A 511 -59.29 -37.99 -31.47
N ARG A 512 -59.44 -38.28 -30.17
CA ARG A 512 -60.47 -39.21 -29.67
C ARG A 512 -61.88 -38.80 -30.08
N ASP A 513 -62.22 -37.53 -29.88
CA ASP A 513 -63.54 -37.02 -30.21
C ASP A 513 -63.81 -37.12 -31.73
N ARG A 514 -62.82 -36.85 -32.57
CA ARG A 514 -62.92 -37.05 -34.02
C ARG A 514 -63.15 -38.52 -34.39
N TYR A 515 -62.42 -39.46 -33.74
CA TYR A 515 -62.70 -40.89 -34.01
C TYR A 515 -64.07 -41.33 -33.51
N VAL A 516 -64.50 -40.85 -32.33
CA VAL A 516 -65.89 -41.14 -31.85
C VAL A 516 -66.93 -40.63 -32.86
N LEU A 517 -66.80 -39.40 -33.38
CA LEU A 517 -67.63 -38.88 -34.40
C LEU A 517 -67.62 -39.72 -35.68
N GLN A 518 -66.42 -40.14 -36.13
CA GLN A 518 -66.31 -41.02 -37.30
C GLN A 518 -66.99 -42.38 -37.09
N PHE A 519 -66.74 -43.01 -35.90
CA PHE A 519 -67.40 -44.26 -35.57
C PHE A 519 -68.93 -44.09 -35.48
N THR A 520 -69.44 -43.06 -34.85
CA THR A 520 -70.90 -42.77 -34.78
C THR A 520 -71.50 -42.54 -36.18
N SER A 521 -70.81 -41.78 -37.03
CA SER A 521 -71.23 -41.54 -38.39
C SER A 521 -71.23 -42.83 -39.21
N MET A 522 -70.24 -43.68 -39.04
CA MET A 522 -70.18 -45.01 -39.69
C MET A 522 -71.26 -45.92 -39.19
N GLU A 523 -71.57 -45.93 -37.88
CA GLU A 523 -72.65 -46.72 -37.27
C GLU A 523 -74.03 -46.26 -37.76
N GLN A 524 -74.19 -44.95 -37.87
CA GLN A 524 -75.45 -44.40 -38.52
C GLN A 524 -75.53 -44.79 -39.96
N ALA A 525 -74.49 -44.74 -40.74
CA ALA A 525 -74.45 -45.17 -42.14
C ALA A 525 -74.78 -46.67 -42.29
N VAL A 526 -74.19 -47.52 -41.44
CA VAL A 526 -74.45 -48.96 -41.40
C VAL A 526 -75.87 -49.25 -41.01
N THR A 527 -76.43 -48.53 -40.02
CA THR A 527 -77.86 -48.66 -39.62
C THR A 527 -78.79 -48.24 -40.74
N SER A 528 -78.46 -47.12 -41.42
CA SER A 528 -79.23 -46.67 -42.59
C SER A 528 -79.18 -47.66 -43.77
N LEU A 529 -77.98 -48.22 -44.02
CA LEU A 529 -77.84 -49.28 -45.06
C LEU A 529 -78.60 -50.53 -44.67
N LYS A 530 -78.60 -50.95 -43.41
CA LYS A 530 -79.39 -52.08 -42.92
C LYS A 530 -80.90 -51.82 -43.07
N SER A 531 -81.34 -50.66 -42.64
CA SER A 531 -82.76 -50.23 -42.83
C SER A 531 -83.19 -50.21 -44.32
N THR A 532 -82.28 -49.71 -45.18
CA THR A 532 -82.52 -49.71 -46.63
C THR A 532 -82.54 -51.17 -47.19
N GLY A 533 -81.62 -52.02 -46.67
CA GLY A 533 -81.62 -53.46 -46.99
C GLY A 533 -82.95 -54.17 -46.57
N GLU A 534 -83.37 -53.92 -45.35
CA GLU A 534 -84.68 -54.44 -44.84
C GLU A 534 -85.88 -53.91 -45.67
N TYR A 535 -85.82 -52.60 -46.01
CA TYR A 535 -86.85 -52.04 -46.89
C TYR A 535 -86.87 -52.73 -48.28
N LEU A 536 -85.73 -52.91 -48.92
CA LEU A 536 -85.59 -53.63 -50.19
C LEU A 536 -86.03 -55.08 -50.08
N THR A 537 -85.66 -55.79 -49.00
CA THR A 537 -86.10 -57.15 -48.72
C THR A 537 -87.67 -57.21 -48.64
N ASN A 538 -88.24 -56.32 -47.84
CA ASN A 538 -89.70 -56.21 -47.72
C ASN A 538 -90.34 -55.87 -49.07
N LEU A 539 -89.74 -54.99 -49.88
CA LEU A 539 -90.24 -54.64 -51.22
C LEU A 539 -90.20 -55.84 -52.17
N PHE A 540 -89.08 -56.61 -52.17
CA PHE A 540 -88.97 -57.85 -52.95
C PHE A 540 -89.97 -58.91 -52.48
N GLU A 541 -90.15 -59.06 -51.15
CA GLU A 541 -91.18 -59.94 -50.61
C GLU A 541 -92.61 -59.53 -50.99
N ALA A 542 -92.92 -58.21 -51.06
CA ALA A 542 -94.18 -57.70 -51.52
C ALA A 542 -94.38 -57.94 -53.04
N MET A 543 -93.33 -57.73 -53.85
CA MET A 543 -93.42 -57.99 -55.31
C MET A 543 -93.53 -59.49 -55.65
N ASN A 544 -93.02 -60.40 -54.78
CA ASN A 544 -93.18 -61.85 -55.00
C ASN A 544 -94.51 -62.43 -54.45
N LYS A 545 -95.34 -61.63 -53.82
CA LYS A 545 -96.71 -62.04 -53.35
C LYS A 545 -97.81 -61.82 -54.35
N ASP A 546 -97.53 -61.17 -55.51
CA ASP A 546 -98.48 -60.88 -56.54
C ASP A 546 -98.34 -61.80 -57.79
N ASP A 547 -97.65 -63.01 -57.66
CA ASP A 547 -97.67 -64.12 -58.65
C ASP A 547 -98.41 -65.35 -58.12
#